data_94280b07d3330725727bf75b39c6f671
#
_entry.id   94280b07d3330725727bf75b39c6f671
#
_cell.length_a   1.000
_cell.length_b   1.000
_cell.length_c   1.000
_cell.angle_alpha   90.00
_cell.angle_beta   90.00
_cell.angle_gamma   90.00
#
_symmetry.space_group_name_H-M   'P 1'
#
loop_
_entity.id
_entity.type
_entity.pdbx_description
1 polymer ?
#
loop_
_entity_poly.entity_id
_entity_poly.type
_entity_poly.pdbx_seq_one_letter_code
_entity_poly.pdbx_strand_id
1 'polypeptide(L)'
;MNYSIILPTLNENGHIIQLIKSIKKNFHNKKNNYEIIVVDDNSTDGTISTLKKFKKKNKKVKIFVRNNKKRNLAESLNLGISKAEYENLIWLDADFQHPPEYIKEIFKYSKEYDVVIFSRFLKKSIRYFDKNIKTKEANEDQSIFFNKLCKFIFYKDITDYTSGYICIKKNKIKNIKLKGYYGEYFLSLLIYCKKNNLSILELPFKEKLRKTGSSKTIGGSKVRYVVVCFNYIISIIKNILIKI
;
A
#
# COMPACT_ATOMS: atom_id res chain seq x y z
N MET A 1 16.26 11.36 9.10
CA MET A 1 15.11 11.74 8.25
C MET A 1 13.81 11.52 9.03
N ASN A 2 12.69 12.10 8.55
CA ASN A 2 11.39 11.97 9.20
C ASN A 2 10.41 11.29 8.26
N TYR A 3 9.53 10.43 8.79
CA TYR A 3 8.64 9.58 8.01
C TYR A 3 7.21 9.61 8.53
N SER A 4 6.24 9.77 7.65
CA SER A 4 4.82 9.54 7.93
C SER A 4 4.41 8.19 7.37
N ILE A 5 4.06 7.25 8.25
CA ILE A 5 3.63 5.91 7.89
C ILE A 5 2.11 5.88 7.85
N ILE A 6 1.54 5.66 6.68
CA ILE A 6 0.10 5.65 6.43
C ILE A 6 -0.39 4.20 6.35
N LEU A 7 -1.36 3.86 7.17
CA LEU A 7 -1.98 2.54 7.24
C LEU A 7 -3.47 2.66 6.89
N PRO A 8 -3.86 2.42 5.63
CA PRO A 8 -5.26 2.25 5.29
C PRO A 8 -5.77 0.98 5.94
N THR A 9 -6.86 1.08 6.71
CA THR A 9 -7.32 0.02 7.60
C THR A 9 -8.80 -0.23 7.42
N LEU A 10 -9.21 -1.50 7.36
CA LEU A 10 -10.61 -1.92 7.34
C LEU A 10 -10.76 -3.30 7.98
N ASN A 11 -11.41 -3.37 9.16
CA ASN A 11 -11.65 -4.60 9.90
C ASN A 11 -10.35 -5.40 10.15
N GLU A 12 -9.43 -4.80 10.92
CA GLU A 12 -8.10 -5.36 11.22
C GLU A 12 -7.86 -5.47 12.74
N ASN A 13 -8.94 -5.62 13.53
CA ASN A 13 -8.88 -5.63 15.01
C ASN A 13 -7.92 -6.69 15.57
N GLY A 14 -7.82 -7.86 14.92
CA GLY A 14 -7.00 -8.99 15.41
C GLY A 14 -5.50 -8.74 15.40
N HIS A 15 -4.99 -7.75 14.63
CA HIS A 15 -3.55 -7.60 14.45
C HIS A 15 -3.03 -6.16 14.23
N ILE A 16 -3.90 -5.18 14.05
CA ILE A 16 -3.48 -3.79 13.78
C ILE A 16 -2.51 -3.24 14.85
N ILE A 17 -2.73 -3.55 16.12
CA ILE A 17 -1.85 -3.10 17.20
C ILE A 17 -0.48 -3.79 17.12
N GLN A 18 -0.43 -5.07 16.75
CA GLN A 18 0.83 -5.80 16.57
C GLN A 18 1.61 -5.22 15.38
N LEU A 19 0.93 -4.87 14.28
CA LEU A 19 1.53 -4.21 13.13
C LEU A 19 2.15 -2.86 13.53
N ILE A 20 1.41 -2.00 14.21
CA ILE A 20 1.90 -0.71 14.69
C ILE A 20 3.13 -0.89 15.59
N LYS A 21 3.10 -1.84 16.53
CA LYS A 21 4.26 -2.16 17.38
C LYS A 21 5.47 -2.62 16.56
N SER A 22 5.24 -3.45 15.53
CA SER A 22 6.31 -3.93 14.62
C SER A 22 6.91 -2.81 13.79
N ILE A 23 6.09 -1.87 13.29
CA ILE A 23 6.57 -0.65 12.62
C ILE A 23 7.44 0.18 13.57
N LYS A 24 6.98 0.42 14.79
CA LYS A 24 7.73 1.20 15.80
C LYS A 24 9.13 0.63 16.07
N LYS A 25 9.31 -0.69 16.05
CA LYS A 25 10.62 -1.34 16.27
C LYS A 25 11.69 -0.90 15.24
N ASN A 26 11.31 -0.47 14.04
CA ASN A 26 12.26 0.02 13.04
C ASN A 26 12.89 1.36 13.41
N PHE A 27 12.28 2.12 14.33
CA PHE A 27 12.68 3.47 14.73
C PHE A 27 13.36 3.54 16.10
N HIS A 28 13.75 2.40 16.68
CA HIS A 28 14.38 2.38 18.02
C HIS A 28 15.71 3.16 18.10
N ASN A 29 16.49 3.20 17.03
CA ASN A 29 17.82 3.84 17.01
C ASN A 29 17.78 5.38 16.90
N LYS A 30 16.64 6.02 17.11
CA LYS A 30 16.43 7.50 17.21
C LYS A 30 16.99 8.37 16.07
N LYS A 31 17.67 7.82 15.06
CA LYS A 31 18.22 8.60 13.93
C LYS A 31 17.11 9.16 13.02
N ASN A 32 15.96 8.48 12.98
CA ASN A 32 14.80 8.86 12.17
C ASN A 32 13.60 9.14 13.10
N ASN A 33 12.90 10.23 12.85
CA ASN A 33 11.64 10.50 13.54
C ASN A 33 10.46 9.95 12.69
N TYR A 34 9.31 9.72 13.33
CA TYR A 34 8.16 9.17 12.64
C TYR A 34 6.84 9.52 13.31
N GLU A 35 5.79 9.43 12.53
CA GLU A 35 4.40 9.31 12.96
C GLU A 35 3.74 8.13 12.24
N ILE A 36 2.69 7.57 12.82
CA ILE A 36 1.87 6.53 12.21
C ILE A 36 0.45 7.07 12.09
N ILE A 37 -0.05 7.13 10.87
CA ILE A 37 -1.37 7.64 10.51
C ILE A 37 -2.22 6.46 10.10
N VAL A 38 -3.13 6.04 10.98
CA VAL A 38 -4.11 5.01 10.67
C VAL A 38 -5.35 5.68 10.11
N VAL A 39 -5.73 5.31 8.89
CA VAL A 39 -6.95 5.78 8.26
C VAL A 39 -7.93 4.61 8.16
N ASP A 40 -8.89 4.60 9.06
CA ASP A 40 -9.89 3.54 9.14
C ASP A 40 -11.08 3.84 8.22
N ASP A 41 -11.40 2.90 7.34
CA ASP A 41 -12.47 3.02 6.35
C ASP A 41 -13.81 2.48 6.89
N ASN A 42 -14.19 2.96 8.08
CA ASN A 42 -15.43 2.62 8.79
C ASN A 42 -15.52 1.14 9.18
N SER A 43 -14.51 0.66 9.93
CA SER A 43 -14.49 -0.70 10.49
C SER A 43 -15.63 -0.98 11.46
N THR A 44 -16.15 -2.22 11.42
CA THR A 44 -17.28 -2.69 12.25
C THR A 44 -16.90 -3.79 13.25
N ASP A 45 -15.63 -4.26 13.23
CA ASP A 45 -15.12 -5.38 14.02
C ASP A 45 -14.47 -4.98 15.36
N GLY A 46 -14.58 -3.71 15.77
CA GLY A 46 -13.93 -3.19 16.97
C GLY A 46 -12.54 -2.59 16.72
N THR A 47 -12.03 -2.57 15.49
CA THR A 47 -10.74 -1.94 15.13
C THR A 47 -10.64 -0.51 15.68
N ILE A 48 -11.67 0.33 15.47
CA ILE A 48 -11.67 1.74 15.89
C ILE A 48 -11.55 1.87 17.40
N SER A 49 -12.30 1.09 18.17
CA SER A 49 -12.27 1.12 19.64
C SER A 49 -10.91 0.71 20.18
N THR A 50 -10.33 -0.35 19.63
CA THR A 50 -8.98 -0.86 19.96
C THR A 50 -7.90 0.18 19.65
N LEU A 51 -7.95 0.83 18.49
CA LEU A 51 -7.04 1.90 18.09
C LEU A 51 -7.15 3.12 19.02
N LYS A 52 -8.38 3.56 19.35
CA LYS A 52 -8.60 4.69 20.26
C LYS A 52 -8.00 4.44 21.66
N LYS A 53 -8.18 3.22 22.21
CA LYS A 53 -7.55 2.81 23.48
C LYS A 53 -6.01 2.85 23.38
N PHE A 54 -5.45 2.31 22.30
CA PHE A 54 -4.00 2.27 22.08
C PHE A 54 -3.39 3.66 21.93
N LYS A 55 -4.05 4.56 21.21
CA LYS A 55 -3.59 5.95 20.96
C LYS A 55 -3.36 6.72 22.26
N LYS A 56 -4.16 6.52 23.32
CA LYS A 56 -4.03 7.22 24.62
C LYS A 56 -2.61 7.16 25.18
N LYS A 57 -1.91 6.04 24.97
CA LYS A 57 -0.51 5.81 25.44
C LYS A 57 0.54 5.95 24.31
N ASN A 58 0.15 6.39 23.11
CA ASN A 58 1.03 6.41 21.93
C ASN A 58 0.85 7.68 21.11
N LYS A 59 1.46 8.79 21.55
CA LYS A 59 1.32 10.14 20.96
C LYS A 59 1.70 10.21 19.47
N LYS A 60 2.60 9.34 18.98
CA LYS A 60 3.02 9.28 17.57
C LYS A 60 1.99 8.55 16.66
N VAL A 61 0.89 8.03 17.21
CA VAL A 61 -0.17 7.37 16.44
C VAL A 61 -1.35 8.33 16.30
N LYS A 62 -1.69 8.65 15.06
CA LYS A 62 -2.85 9.47 14.70
C LYS A 62 -3.89 8.56 14.06
N ILE A 63 -5.17 8.78 14.37
CA ILE A 63 -6.26 7.94 13.86
C ILE A 63 -7.29 8.86 13.22
N PHE A 64 -7.65 8.55 11.99
CA PHE A 64 -8.71 9.21 11.24
C PHE A 64 -9.70 8.14 10.77
N VAL A 65 -10.99 8.42 10.91
CA VAL A 65 -12.08 7.54 10.47
C VAL A 65 -12.78 8.20 9.31
N ARG A 66 -12.93 7.45 8.21
CA ARG A 66 -13.76 7.86 7.09
C ARG A 66 -15.19 7.35 7.30
N ASN A 67 -16.14 8.25 7.48
CA ASN A 67 -17.54 7.89 7.71
C ASN A 67 -18.34 7.72 6.39
N ASN A 68 -17.68 7.46 5.29
CA ASN A 68 -18.33 7.30 3.99
C ASN A 68 -18.97 5.93 3.84
N LYS A 69 -20.14 5.86 3.19
CA LYS A 69 -20.84 4.58 2.90
C LYS A 69 -20.07 3.67 1.94
N LYS A 70 -19.27 4.24 1.04
CA LYS A 70 -18.47 3.48 0.04
C LYS A 70 -17.02 3.39 0.49
N ARG A 71 -16.54 2.17 0.64
CA ARG A 71 -15.14 1.85 0.89
C ARG A 71 -14.29 2.29 -0.29
N ASN A 72 -13.13 2.91 0.00
CA ASN A 72 -12.25 3.38 -1.05
C ASN A 72 -10.82 3.52 -0.54
N LEU A 73 -9.93 2.63 -1.03
CA LEU A 73 -8.54 2.58 -0.61
C LEU A 73 -7.78 3.87 -0.97
N ALA A 74 -7.94 4.35 -2.20
CA ALA A 74 -7.27 5.57 -2.65
C ALA A 74 -7.69 6.81 -1.84
N GLU A 75 -8.95 6.93 -1.45
CA GLU A 75 -9.38 8.03 -0.59
C GLU A 75 -8.86 7.92 0.85
N SER A 76 -8.72 6.69 1.37
CA SER A 76 -8.05 6.48 2.67
C SER A 76 -6.60 6.93 2.62
N LEU A 77 -5.88 6.59 1.53
CA LEU A 77 -4.51 7.06 1.32
C LEU A 77 -4.45 8.57 1.14
N ASN A 78 -5.31 9.18 0.32
CA ASN A 78 -5.37 10.64 0.14
C ASN A 78 -5.59 11.38 1.47
N LEU A 79 -6.47 10.88 2.32
CA LEU A 79 -6.67 11.44 3.65
C LEU A 79 -5.40 11.31 4.49
N GLY A 80 -4.75 10.14 4.49
CA GLY A 80 -3.48 9.93 5.19
C GLY A 80 -2.38 10.86 4.70
N ILE A 81 -2.23 11.02 3.37
CA ILE A 81 -1.28 11.94 2.73
C ILE A 81 -1.53 13.38 3.14
N SER A 82 -2.80 13.83 3.17
CA SER A 82 -3.16 15.19 3.58
C SER A 82 -2.87 15.49 5.05
N LYS A 83 -2.89 14.47 5.92
CA LYS A 83 -2.63 14.57 7.36
C LYS A 83 -1.18 14.31 7.75
N ALA A 84 -0.34 13.90 6.79
CA ALA A 84 1.07 13.64 7.01
C ALA A 84 1.84 14.94 7.26
N GLU A 85 2.69 14.94 8.30
CA GLU A 85 3.53 16.09 8.67
C GLU A 85 4.92 16.02 8.04
N TYR A 86 5.38 14.79 7.70
CA TYR A 86 6.74 14.57 7.21
C TYR A 86 6.80 14.39 5.70
N GLU A 87 7.96 14.70 5.13
CA GLU A 87 8.21 14.68 3.69
C GLU A 87 8.27 13.26 3.11
N ASN A 88 8.78 12.28 3.86
CA ASN A 88 8.84 10.91 3.36
C ASN A 88 7.58 10.15 3.80
N LEU A 89 6.75 9.82 2.83
CA LEU A 89 5.53 9.07 3.03
C LEU A 89 5.80 7.58 2.79
N ILE A 90 5.44 6.74 3.74
CA ILE A 90 5.45 5.28 3.58
C ILE A 90 4.02 4.80 3.73
N TRP A 91 3.54 3.94 2.83
CA TRP A 91 2.34 3.18 3.10
C TRP A 91 2.49 1.71 2.77
N LEU A 92 1.74 0.90 3.48
CA LEU A 92 1.72 -0.56 3.39
C LEU A 92 0.36 -1.07 3.88
N ASP A 93 0.00 -2.28 3.47
CA ASP A 93 -1.24 -2.91 3.89
C ASP A 93 -1.23 -3.26 5.38
N ALA A 94 -2.41 -3.20 6.00
CA ALA A 94 -2.57 -3.40 7.44
C ALA A 94 -2.65 -4.86 7.90
N ASP A 95 -2.41 -5.84 7.01
CA ASP A 95 -2.64 -7.28 7.23
C ASP A 95 -1.38 -8.14 7.37
N PHE A 96 -0.20 -7.50 7.47
CA PHE A 96 1.13 -8.13 7.52
C PHE A 96 1.61 -8.79 6.21
N GLN A 97 0.86 -8.76 5.11
CA GLN A 97 1.40 -9.24 3.82
C GLN A 97 2.60 -8.40 3.38
N HIS A 98 2.61 -7.12 3.74
CA HIS A 98 3.76 -6.22 3.64
C HIS A 98 4.54 -6.20 4.96
N PRO A 99 5.67 -6.93 5.08
CA PRO A 99 6.36 -7.06 6.35
C PRO A 99 7.01 -5.75 6.79
N PRO A 100 6.70 -5.24 8.00
CA PRO A 100 7.21 -3.95 8.47
C PRO A 100 8.73 -3.86 8.60
N GLU A 101 9.43 -4.98 8.73
CA GLU A 101 10.89 -5.04 8.85
C GLU A 101 11.62 -4.45 7.64
N TYR A 102 10.99 -4.42 6.46
CA TYR A 102 11.56 -3.82 5.25
C TYR A 102 11.59 -2.29 5.28
N ILE A 103 10.92 -1.64 6.23
CA ILE A 103 11.02 -0.17 6.42
C ILE A 103 12.49 0.26 6.63
N LYS A 104 13.33 -0.59 7.22
CA LYS A 104 14.75 -0.32 7.38
C LYS A 104 15.49 -0.18 6.05
N GLU A 105 15.07 -0.93 5.02
CA GLU A 105 15.65 -0.80 3.68
C GLU A 105 15.30 0.56 3.06
N ILE A 106 14.07 1.05 3.29
CA ILE A 106 13.65 2.40 2.86
C ILE A 106 14.62 3.47 3.38
N PHE A 107 15.06 3.37 4.64
CA PHE A 107 15.95 4.36 5.24
C PHE A 107 17.30 4.48 4.52
N LYS A 108 17.76 3.43 3.85
CA LYS A 108 19.02 3.42 3.10
C LYS A 108 18.89 4.23 1.81
N TYR A 109 17.76 4.12 1.13
CA TYR A 109 17.59 4.60 -0.25
C TYR A 109 16.73 5.85 -0.40
N SER A 110 15.88 6.18 0.60
CA SER A 110 14.94 7.31 0.49
C SER A 110 15.62 8.70 0.43
N LYS A 111 16.94 8.80 0.65
CA LYS A 111 17.70 10.04 0.39
C LYS A 111 17.97 10.23 -1.10
N GLU A 112 18.31 9.15 -1.79
CA GLU A 112 18.80 9.16 -3.17
C GLU A 112 17.65 9.09 -4.18
N TYR A 113 16.59 8.35 -3.83
CA TYR A 113 15.45 8.13 -4.71
C TYR A 113 14.22 8.93 -4.29
N ASP A 114 13.44 9.38 -5.27
CA ASP A 114 12.14 10.03 -5.04
C ASP A 114 11.09 9.02 -4.60
N VAL A 115 11.22 7.78 -5.13
CA VAL A 115 10.28 6.68 -4.92
C VAL A 115 11.06 5.38 -4.66
N VAL A 116 10.73 4.69 -3.58
CA VAL A 116 11.23 3.33 -3.29
C VAL A 116 10.02 2.43 -3.16
N ILE A 117 9.93 1.40 -3.99
CA ILE A 117 8.85 0.40 -3.95
C ILE A 117 9.39 -0.99 -3.66
N PHE A 118 8.56 -1.83 -3.05
CA PHE A 118 8.87 -3.24 -2.88
C PHE A 118 8.13 -4.06 -3.93
N SER A 119 8.89 -4.83 -4.69
CA SER A 119 8.37 -5.65 -5.78
C SER A 119 8.37 -7.14 -5.41
N ARG A 120 7.28 -7.82 -5.74
CA ARG A 120 7.13 -9.27 -5.63
C ARG A 120 7.73 -10.03 -6.81
N PHE A 121 8.13 -9.31 -7.87
CA PHE A 121 8.55 -9.91 -9.15
C PHE A 121 10.04 -9.79 -9.43
N LEU A 122 10.82 -9.25 -8.50
CA LEU A 122 12.28 -9.26 -8.61
C LEU A 122 12.85 -10.64 -8.28
N LYS A 123 14.00 -11.00 -8.87
CA LYS A 123 14.66 -12.31 -8.76
C LYS A 123 14.87 -12.80 -7.31
N LYS A 124 15.07 -11.87 -6.35
CA LYS A 124 15.27 -12.19 -4.92
C LYS A 124 13.98 -12.12 -4.08
N SER A 125 12.84 -11.82 -4.70
CA SER A 125 11.56 -11.77 -4.00
C SER A 125 11.03 -13.18 -3.76
N ILE A 126 10.38 -13.37 -2.63
CA ILE A 126 9.67 -14.61 -2.31
C ILE A 126 8.20 -14.26 -2.17
N ARG A 127 7.36 -14.94 -2.94
CA ARG A 127 5.90 -14.91 -2.81
C ARG A 127 5.50 -16.12 -1.98
N TYR A 128 4.79 -15.90 -0.91
CA TYR A 128 4.25 -17.01 -0.11
C TYR A 128 2.89 -17.42 -0.69
N PHE A 129 2.86 -18.63 -1.24
CA PHE A 129 1.65 -19.31 -1.66
C PHE A 129 1.10 -20.14 -0.52
N ASP A 130 -0.14 -19.94 -0.19
CA ASP A 130 -0.87 -20.89 0.65
C ASP A 130 -1.50 -21.94 -0.27
N LYS A 131 -0.82 -23.07 -0.42
CA LYS A 131 -1.27 -24.21 -1.26
C LYS A 131 -2.66 -24.72 -0.88
N ASN A 132 -3.15 -24.38 0.32
CA ASN A 132 -4.42 -24.87 0.84
C ASN A 132 -5.62 -23.96 0.58
N ILE A 133 -5.44 -22.79 -0.04
CA ILE A 133 -6.53 -21.84 -0.29
C ILE A 133 -6.70 -21.64 -1.79
N LYS A 134 -7.66 -22.38 -2.41
CA LYS A 134 -8.04 -22.26 -3.83
C LYS A 134 -8.35 -20.82 -4.29
N THR A 135 -8.74 -19.92 -3.39
CA THR A 135 -9.01 -18.52 -3.69
C THR A 135 -7.77 -17.64 -3.90
N LYS A 136 -6.59 -18.13 -3.49
CA LYS A 136 -5.32 -17.39 -3.64
C LYS A 136 -4.74 -17.50 -5.05
N GLU A 137 -4.90 -18.63 -5.69
CA GLU A 137 -4.44 -18.87 -7.08
C GLU A 137 -5.04 -17.86 -8.05
N ALA A 138 -6.34 -17.57 -7.93
CA ALA A 138 -7.02 -16.61 -8.79
C ALA A 138 -6.50 -15.17 -8.62
N ASN A 139 -6.18 -14.74 -7.40
CA ASN A 139 -5.64 -13.39 -7.12
C ASN A 139 -4.23 -13.23 -7.64
N GLU A 140 -3.47 -14.31 -7.61
CA GLU A 140 -2.11 -14.35 -8.08
C GLU A 140 -2.02 -14.29 -9.58
N ASP A 141 -2.76 -15.13 -10.27
CA ASP A 141 -2.84 -15.13 -11.73
C ASP A 141 -3.27 -13.77 -12.25
N GLN A 142 -4.21 -13.11 -11.56
CA GLN A 142 -4.62 -11.75 -11.86
C GLN A 142 -3.47 -10.74 -11.72
N SER A 143 -2.73 -10.76 -10.62
CA SER A 143 -1.63 -9.81 -10.42
C SER A 143 -0.48 -10.06 -11.41
N ILE A 144 -0.18 -11.32 -11.75
CA ILE A 144 0.79 -11.68 -12.78
C ILE A 144 0.34 -11.17 -14.15
N PHE A 145 -0.93 -11.44 -14.52
CA PHE A 145 -1.49 -10.99 -15.78
C PHE A 145 -1.43 -9.47 -15.94
N PHE A 146 -1.93 -8.71 -14.94
CA PHE A 146 -1.90 -7.25 -15.01
C PHE A 146 -0.49 -6.68 -15.01
N ASN A 147 0.45 -7.26 -14.28
CA ASN A 147 1.83 -6.81 -14.33
C ASN A 147 2.48 -7.06 -15.69
N LYS A 148 2.26 -8.21 -16.31
CA LYS A 148 2.74 -8.49 -17.69
C LYS A 148 2.15 -7.50 -18.68
N LEU A 149 0.84 -7.27 -18.61
CA LEU A 149 0.13 -6.32 -19.48
C LEU A 149 0.65 -4.89 -19.30
N CYS A 150 0.80 -4.44 -18.07
CA CYS A 150 1.31 -3.10 -17.79
C CYS A 150 2.75 -2.90 -18.25
N LYS A 151 3.62 -3.90 -18.07
CA LYS A 151 5.00 -3.88 -18.58
C LYS A 151 5.05 -3.78 -20.10
N PHE A 152 4.13 -4.44 -20.79
CA PHE A 152 4.04 -4.39 -22.24
C PHE A 152 3.56 -3.01 -22.73
N ILE A 153 2.55 -2.43 -22.07
CA ILE A 153 1.89 -1.20 -22.53
C ILE A 153 2.67 0.05 -22.08
N PHE A 154 3.25 0.07 -20.87
CA PHE A 154 3.81 1.27 -20.25
C PHE A 154 5.33 1.22 -20.15
N TYR A 155 5.87 0.77 -19.02
CA TYR A 155 7.30 0.82 -18.72
C TYR A 155 7.83 -0.56 -18.34
N LYS A 156 8.79 -1.08 -19.13
CA LYS A 156 9.36 -2.42 -18.95
C LYS A 156 10.25 -2.55 -17.71
N ASP A 157 10.80 -1.44 -17.24
CA ASP A 157 11.69 -1.35 -16.08
C ASP A 157 10.95 -1.36 -14.74
N ILE A 158 9.62 -1.22 -14.72
CA ILE A 158 8.81 -1.45 -13.53
C ILE A 158 8.35 -2.90 -13.52
N THR A 159 8.62 -3.61 -12.42
CA THR A 159 8.29 -5.03 -12.29
C THR A 159 6.98 -5.31 -11.56
N ASP A 160 6.55 -4.42 -10.63
CA ASP A 160 5.31 -4.62 -9.86
C ASP A 160 4.41 -3.38 -9.82
N TYR A 161 3.43 -3.35 -10.71
CA TYR A 161 2.38 -2.32 -10.79
C TYR A 161 1.25 -2.49 -9.77
N THR A 162 1.30 -3.53 -8.94
CA THR A 162 0.21 -3.92 -8.04
C THR A 162 0.66 -4.15 -6.60
N SER A 163 1.91 -3.79 -6.25
CA SER A 163 2.46 -4.02 -4.93
C SER A 163 1.72 -3.23 -3.83
N GLY A 164 1.63 -1.91 -3.98
CA GLY A 164 1.08 -1.05 -2.93
C GLY A 164 2.01 -0.80 -1.73
N TYR A 165 3.23 -1.37 -1.69
CA TYR A 165 4.22 -1.10 -0.65
C TYR A 165 5.27 -0.14 -1.15
N ILE A 166 5.28 1.10 -0.63
CA ILE A 166 6.05 2.20 -1.20
C ILE A 166 6.51 3.20 -0.14
N CYS A 167 7.63 3.86 -0.44
CA CYS A 167 8.01 5.16 0.11
C CYS A 167 8.08 6.18 -1.03
N ILE A 168 7.52 7.36 -0.83
CA ILE A 168 7.54 8.44 -1.81
C ILE A 168 7.66 9.81 -1.12
N LYS A 169 8.37 10.75 -1.74
CA LYS A 169 8.46 12.14 -1.24
C LYS A 169 7.13 12.86 -1.45
N LYS A 170 6.61 13.48 -0.39
CA LYS A 170 5.30 14.17 -0.39
C LYS A 170 5.22 15.29 -1.41
N ASN A 171 6.30 16.07 -1.58
CA ASN A 171 6.36 17.16 -2.54
C ASN A 171 6.21 16.68 -4.00
N LYS A 172 6.56 15.43 -4.30
CA LYS A 172 6.45 14.85 -5.65
C LYS A 172 5.03 14.44 -6.04
N ILE A 173 4.14 14.34 -5.07
CA ILE A 173 2.73 13.92 -5.29
C ILE A 173 1.70 14.95 -4.82
N LYS A 174 2.09 16.15 -4.42
CA LYS A 174 1.14 17.16 -3.92
C LYS A 174 0.09 17.62 -4.95
N ASN A 175 0.39 17.48 -6.23
CA ASN A 175 -0.50 17.91 -7.33
C ASN A 175 -1.38 16.77 -7.86
N ILE A 176 -1.32 15.58 -7.28
CA ILE A 176 -2.17 14.45 -7.70
C ILE A 176 -3.09 14.01 -6.58
N LYS A 177 -4.26 13.53 -6.97
CA LYS A 177 -5.17 12.80 -6.11
C LYS A 177 -5.22 11.36 -6.59
N LEU A 178 -4.85 10.41 -5.71
CA LEU A 178 -4.98 8.98 -6.00
C LEU A 178 -6.45 8.65 -6.31
N LYS A 179 -6.69 7.84 -7.33
CA LYS A 179 -8.03 7.43 -7.77
C LYS A 179 -8.08 5.91 -7.90
N GLY A 180 -9.12 5.29 -7.34
CA GLY A 180 -9.34 3.85 -7.40
C GLY A 180 -9.99 3.33 -6.13
N TYR A 181 -10.76 2.27 -6.25
CA TYR A 181 -11.45 1.64 -5.11
C TYR A 181 -10.58 0.60 -4.41
N TYR A 182 -9.68 -0.05 -5.17
CA TYR A 182 -8.80 -1.14 -4.75
C TYR A 182 -7.34 -0.76 -4.97
N GLY A 183 -6.53 -1.71 -5.50
CA GLY A 183 -5.09 -1.54 -5.77
C GLY A 183 -4.75 -0.82 -7.08
N GLU A 184 -5.72 -0.56 -7.97
CA GLU A 184 -5.50 0.05 -9.30
C GLU A 184 -4.97 1.49 -9.25
N TYR A 185 -5.09 2.16 -8.11
CA TYR A 185 -4.48 3.49 -7.90
C TYR A 185 -2.95 3.44 -8.06
N PHE A 186 -2.34 2.30 -7.68
CA PHE A 186 -0.89 2.14 -7.65
C PHE A 186 -0.29 2.14 -9.06
N LEU A 187 -0.96 1.48 -10.01
CA LEU A 187 -0.64 1.54 -11.43
C LEU A 187 -0.55 3.00 -11.91
N SER A 188 -1.62 3.78 -11.68
CA SER A 188 -1.68 5.18 -12.11
C SER A 188 -0.60 6.05 -11.45
N LEU A 189 -0.30 5.79 -10.17
CA LEU A 189 0.76 6.47 -9.44
C LEU A 189 2.14 6.20 -10.07
N LEU A 190 2.46 4.95 -10.40
CA LEU A 190 3.76 4.61 -10.99
C LEU A 190 3.92 5.19 -12.40
N ILE A 191 2.85 5.19 -13.20
CA ILE A 191 2.85 5.84 -14.51
C ILE A 191 3.09 7.34 -14.35
N TYR A 192 2.41 7.99 -13.40
CA TYR A 192 2.65 9.40 -13.08
C TYR A 192 4.11 9.65 -12.69
N CYS A 193 4.68 8.82 -11.80
CA CYS A 193 6.08 8.94 -11.37
C CYS A 193 7.04 8.87 -12.57
N LYS A 194 6.84 7.92 -13.47
CA LYS A 194 7.67 7.77 -14.69
C LYS A 194 7.51 8.96 -15.64
N LYS A 195 6.28 9.44 -15.87
CA LYS A 195 6.02 10.61 -16.73
C LYS A 195 6.67 11.89 -16.19
N ASN A 196 6.81 12.00 -14.88
CA ASN A 196 7.46 13.15 -14.24
C ASN A 196 8.95 12.92 -13.95
N ASN A 197 9.56 11.90 -14.56
CA ASN A 197 11.00 11.56 -14.43
C ASN A 197 11.46 11.41 -12.98
N LEU A 198 10.58 10.89 -12.10
CA LEU A 198 10.97 10.61 -10.72
C LEU A 198 11.91 9.42 -10.69
N SER A 199 12.95 9.51 -9.85
CA SER A 199 13.87 8.38 -9.63
C SER A 199 13.17 7.29 -8.81
N ILE A 200 12.99 6.11 -9.43
CA ILE A 200 12.30 4.95 -8.82
C ILE A 200 13.30 3.84 -8.58
N LEU A 201 13.33 3.31 -7.36
CA LEU A 201 14.04 2.10 -6.99
C LEU A 201 13.06 1.00 -6.61
N GLU A 202 13.18 -0.17 -7.22
CA GLU A 202 12.47 -1.39 -6.80
C GLU A 202 13.36 -2.26 -5.92
N LEU A 203 12.85 -2.67 -4.78
CA LEU A 203 13.52 -3.56 -3.83
C LEU A 203 12.77 -4.89 -3.73
N PRO A 204 13.48 -6.02 -3.64
CA PRO A 204 12.84 -7.30 -3.40
C PRO A 204 12.34 -7.41 -1.96
N PHE A 205 11.24 -8.12 -1.75
CA PHE A 205 10.79 -8.50 -0.41
C PHE A 205 10.17 -9.90 -0.39
N LYS A 206 10.10 -10.45 0.82
CA LYS A 206 9.40 -11.71 1.08
C LYS A 206 8.00 -11.38 1.58
N GLU A 207 7.01 -11.51 0.70
CA GLU A 207 5.61 -11.36 1.08
C GLU A 207 5.26 -12.38 2.18
N LYS A 208 4.45 -12.00 3.15
CA LYS A 208 3.98 -12.92 4.20
C LYS A 208 2.53 -13.32 3.97
N LEU A 209 2.16 -14.45 4.55
CA LEU A 209 0.75 -14.82 4.63
C LEU A 209 0.01 -13.80 5.49
N ARG A 210 -1.22 -13.47 5.09
CA ARG A 210 -2.14 -12.67 5.91
C ARG A 210 -2.35 -13.37 7.25
N LYS A 211 -2.23 -12.64 8.36
CA LYS A 211 -2.36 -13.24 9.69
C LYS A 211 -3.78 -13.69 10.02
N THR A 212 -4.76 -12.87 9.67
CA THR A 212 -6.18 -13.13 9.95
C THR A 212 -7.07 -12.50 8.89
N GLY A 213 -8.31 -12.99 8.78
CA GLY A 213 -9.33 -12.44 7.87
C GLY A 213 -9.14 -12.86 6.42
N SER A 214 -10.06 -12.39 5.57
CA SER A 214 -10.06 -12.63 4.12
C SER A 214 -9.60 -11.37 3.36
N SER A 215 -9.20 -11.54 2.09
CA SER A 215 -8.88 -10.42 1.21
C SER A 215 -10.03 -9.41 1.15
N LYS A 216 -9.77 -8.15 1.50
CA LYS A 216 -10.79 -7.08 1.39
C LYS A 216 -11.06 -6.71 -0.06
N THR A 217 -10.11 -7.01 -0.95
CA THR A 217 -10.21 -6.76 -2.39
C THR A 217 -11.13 -7.75 -3.06
N ILE A 218 -10.94 -9.05 -2.86
CA ILE A 218 -11.68 -10.09 -3.58
C ILE A 218 -12.63 -10.86 -2.65
N GLY A 219 -12.23 -11.15 -1.41
CA GLY A 219 -13.08 -11.74 -0.39
C GLY A 219 -13.76 -13.07 -0.76
N GLY A 220 -13.15 -13.85 -1.67
CA GLY A 220 -13.72 -15.12 -2.16
C GLY A 220 -14.91 -14.99 -3.12
N SER A 221 -15.35 -13.77 -3.47
CA SER A 221 -16.50 -13.54 -4.36
C SER A 221 -16.05 -13.42 -5.82
N LYS A 222 -16.57 -14.29 -6.70
CA LYS A 222 -16.35 -14.24 -8.16
C LYS A 222 -16.81 -12.90 -8.75
N VAL A 223 -17.93 -12.36 -8.29
CA VAL A 223 -18.45 -11.05 -8.73
C VAL A 223 -17.46 -9.94 -8.40
N ARG A 224 -16.95 -9.91 -7.17
CA ARG A 224 -15.96 -8.91 -6.76
C ARG A 224 -14.65 -9.05 -7.55
N TYR A 225 -14.24 -10.27 -7.86
CA TYR A 225 -13.09 -10.53 -8.72
C TYR A 225 -13.26 -9.83 -10.09
N VAL A 226 -14.42 -10.03 -10.76
CA VAL A 226 -14.71 -9.40 -12.06
C VAL A 226 -14.70 -7.87 -11.94
N VAL A 227 -15.31 -7.31 -10.88
CA VAL A 227 -15.30 -5.85 -10.64
C VAL A 227 -13.89 -5.31 -10.48
N VAL A 228 -13.02 -6.01 -9.76
CA VAL A 228 -11.60 -5.60 -9.59
C VAL A 228 -10.88 -5.63 -10.93
N CYS A 229 -11.01 -6.71 -11.72
CA CYS A 229 -10.44 -6.79 -13.07
C CYS A 229 -10.89 -5.64 -13.95
N PHE A 230 -12.18 -5.32 -13.95
CA PHE A 230 -12.74 -4.23 -14.73
C PHE A 230 -12.16 -2.85 -14.31
N ASN A 231 -12.00 -2.60 -13.03
CA ASN A 231 -11.36 -1.37 -12.55
C ASN A 231 -9.90 -1.25 -13.00
N TYR A 232 -9.13 -2.35 -12.99
CA TYR A 232 -7.76 -2.34 -13.52
C TYR A 232 -7.75 -2.05 -15.02
N ILE A 233 -8.63 -2.68 -15.81
CA ILE A 233 -8.74 -2.43 -17.26
C ILE A 233 -9.09 -0.97 -17.52
N ILE A 234 -10.09 -0.41 -16.83
CA ILE A 234 -10.43 1.01 -16.94
C ILE A 234 -9.24 1.89 -16.59
N SER A 235 -8.50 1.56 -15.54
CA SER A 235 -7.31 2.32 -15.14
C SER A 235 -6.23 2.27 -16.23
N ILE A 236 -6.01 1.12 -16.85
CA ILE A 236 -5.08 0.97 -17.98
C ILE A 236 -5.50 1.86 -19.15
N ILE A 237 -6.77 1.76 -19.59
CA ILE A 237 -7.30 2.57 -20.69
C ILE A 237 -7.15 4.07 -20.41
N LYS A 238 -7.55 4.53 -19.23
CA LYS A 238 -7.41 5.94 -18.83
C LYS A 238 -5.95 6.41 -18.89
N ASN A 239 -5.00 5.59 -18.46
CA ASN A 239 -3.59 5.96 -18.49
C ASN A 239 -2.99 5.93 -19.89
N ILE A 240 -3.53 5.12 -20.82
CA ILE A 240 -3.19 5.16 -22.24
C ILE A 240 -3.68 6.49 -22.84
N LEU A 241 -4.96 6.84 -22.63
CA LEU A 241 -5.56 8.07 -23.16
C LEU A 241 -4.87 9.35 -22.65
N ILE A 242 -4.41 9.36 -21.40
CA ILE A 242 -3.65 10.50 -20.86
C ILE A 242 -2.21 10.54 -21.43
N LYS A 243 -1.73 9.46 -22.04
CA LYS A 243 -0.38 9.37 -22.62
C LYS A 243 -0.33 10.03 -24.01
N ILE A 244 -1.49 10.20 -24.67
CA ILE A 244 -1.65 10.91 -25.93
C ILE A 244 -1.82 12.40 -25.67
#